data_c1b060d1a512c4fad46fc583cb1f938d
#
_entry.id   c1b060d1a512c4fad46fc583cb1f938d
#
_cell.length_a   1.000
_cell.length_b   1.000
_cell.length_c   1.000
_cell.angle_alpha   90.00
_cell.angle_beta   90.00
_cell.angle_gamma   90.00
#
_symmetry.space_group_name_H-M   'P 1'
#
loop_
_entity.id
_entity.type
_entity.pdbx_description
1 polymer ?
#
loop_
_entity_poly.entity_id
_entity_poly.type
_entity_poly.pdbx_seq_one_letter_code
_entity_poly.pdbx_strand_id
1 'polypeptide(L)'
;YQLGEKNGTLVAGGNGEGNGLNQLNFPAYLFVDRQQNVYVSDNNNHRVMKWNKGAKEGFVVAGGQGQGNALTQLYCPNGIFVDTLGTLYVADGGNNRVMRWTQRDKKQGTVIVGGNVRGEGANQLSYPAGLSFDREGNLYVGDQNNHRVQRFSIE
;
A
#
# COMPACT_ATOMS: atom_id res chain seq x y z
N TYR A 1 -1.38 5.83 22.57
CA TYR A 1 -0.04 5.95 23.18
C TYR A 1 -0.18 6.76 24.47
N GLN A 2 -0.08 6.09 25.60
CA GLN A 2 0.11 6.78 26.87
C GLN A 2 1.59 7.09 27.02
N LEU A 3 1.91 8.36 27.29
CA LEU A 3 3.26 8.78 27.64
C LEU A 3 3.75 7.95 28.81
N GLY A 4 4.76 7.10 28.60
CA GLY A 4 5.34 6.25 29.62
C GLY A 4 5.21 4.74 29.41
N GLU A 5 4.38 4.26 28.48
CA GLU A 5 4.39 2.85 28.12
C GLU A 5 5.65 2.54 27.27
N LYS A 6 6.47 1.63 27.76
CA LYS A 6 7.69 1.17 27.08
C LYS A 6 7.46 -0.11 26.27
N ASN A 7 6.34 -0.78 26.47
CA ASN A 7 6.00 -2.04 25.80
C ASN A 7 5.03 -1.78 24.65
N GLY A 8 5.34 -2.30 23.47
CA GLY A 8 4.43 -2.28 22.33
C GLY A 8 3.38 -3.40 22.45
N THR A 9 2.26 -3.24 21.73
CA THR A 9 1.24 -4.27 21.58
C THR A 9 1.25 -4.79 20.16
N LEU A 10 1.30 -6.11 20.00
CA LEU A 10 1.22 -6.75 18.68
C LEU A 10 -0.20 -6.58 18.10
N VAL A 11 -0.29 -6.05 16.89
CA VAL A 11 -1.58 -5.79 16.21
C VAL A 11 -1.72 -6.50 14.85
N ALA A 12 -0.61 -6.94 14.25
CA ALA A 12 -0.61 -7.65 12.97
C ALA A 12 0.64 -8.51 12.84
N GLY A 13 0.54 -9.68 12.22
CA GLY A 13 1.69 -10.59 12.06
C GLY A 13 2.11 -11.23 13.37
N GLY A 14 3.43 -11.39 13.56
CA GLY A 14 4.02 -11.95 14.77
C GLY A 14 4.00 -13.47 14.86
N ASN A 15 3.64 -14.16 13.79
CA ASN A 15 3.57 -15.63 13.70
C ASN A 15 4.63 -16.21 12.77
N GLY A 16 5.82 -15.60 12.77
CA GLY A 16 6.91 -15.97 11.87
C GLY A 16 6.72 -15.38 10.46
N GLU A 17 7.77 -15.48 9.69
CA GLU A 17 7.77 -15.10 8.27
C GLU A 17 6.93 -16.08 7.46
N GLY A 18 6.07 -15.59 6.58
CA GLY A 18 5.28 -16.44 5.70
C GLY A 18 4.16 -15.70 5.00
N ASN A 19 3.35 -16.46 4.27
CA ASN A 19 2.23 -15.96 3.46
C ASN A 19 0.84 -16.34 4.01
N GLY A 20 0.78 -16.89 5.21
CA GLY A 20 -0.50 -17.17 5.87
C GLY A 20 -1.26 -15.87 6.19
N LEU A 21 -2.55 -16.00 6.56
CA LEU A 21 -3.38 -14.84 6.90
C LEU A 21 -3.00 -14.19 8.23
N ASN A 22 -2.24 -14.87 9.07
CA ASN A 22 -1.70 -14.36 10.32
C ASN A 22 -0.19 -14.06 10.24
N GLN A 23 0.40 -14.11 9.03
CA GLN A 23 1.83 -13.93 8.79
C GLN A 23 2.07 -12.75 7.87
N LEU A 24 3.30 -12.21 7.92
CA LEU A 24 3.83 -11.18 7.03
C LEU A 24 5.21 -11.59 6.55
N ASN A 25 5.63 -11.05 5.41
CA ASN A 25 6.99 -11.15 4.91
C ASN A 25 7.47 -9.77 4.44
N PHE A 26 8.37 -9.19 5.19
CA PHE A 26 8.88 -7.84 4.96
C PHE A 26 7.77 -6.78 4.91
N PRO A 27 7.06 -6.53 6.03
CA PRO A 27 6.08 -5.44 6.10
C PRO A 27 6.79 -4.09 5.92
N ALA A 28 6.46 -3.38 4.85
CA ALA A 28 7.19 -2.18 4.45
C ALA A 28 6.53 -0.89 4.95
N TYR A 29 5.21 -0.78 4.77
CA TYR A 29 4.43 0.39 5.16
C TYR A 29 3.13 -0.05 5.83
N LEU A 30 2.54 0.87 6.57
CA LEU A 30 1.26 0.64 7.24
C LEU A 30 0.38 1.90 7.19
N PHE A 31 -0.91 1.70 7.37
CA PHE A 31 -1.90 2.75 7.57
C PHE A 31 -2.91 2.29 8.62
N VAL A 32 -3.30 3.17 9.51
CA VAL A 32 -4.33 2.89 10.51
C VAL A 32 -5.53 3.79 10.25
N ASP A 33 -6.71 3.20 10.04
CA ASP A 33 -7.93 3.95 9.82
C ASP A 33 -8.55 4.46 11.14
N ARG A 34 -9.62 5.25 11.02
CA ARG A 34 -10.30 5.83 12.20
C ARG A 34 -10.90 4.78 13.13
N GLN A 35 -11.22 3.60 12.62
CA GLN A 35 -11.73 2.47 13.39
C GLN A 35 -10.60 1.65 14.03
N GLN A 36 -9.36 2.08 13.89
CA GLN A 36 -8.15 1.39 14.35
C GLN A 36 -7.90 0.04 13.65
N ASN A 37 -8.40 -0.14 12.44
CA ASN A 37 -7.99 -1.24 11.59
C ASN A 37 -6.62 -0.93 10.98
N VAL A 38 -5.78 -1.95 10.86
CA VAL A 38 -4.40 -1.81 10.39
C VAL A 38 -4.28 -2.39 8.99
N TYR A 39 -3.81 -1.56 8.07
CA TYR A 39 -3.45 -1.97 6.70
C TYR A 39 -1.94 -2.07 6.62
N VAL A 40 -1.43 -3.13 6.01
CA VAL A 40 0.02 -3.40 5.90
C VAL A 40 0.36 -3.77 4.47
N SER A 41 1.34 -3.08 3.89
CA SER A 41 1.96 -3.57 2.66
C SER A 41 2.93 -4.70 2.99
N ASP A 42 2.49 -5.89 2.67
CA ASP A 42 3.19 -7.15 2.85
C ASP A 42 4.07 -7.40 1.61
N ASN A 43 5.20 -6.70 1.59
CA ASN A 43 6.00 -6.42 0.40
C ASN A 43 6.43 -7.68 -0.35
N ASN A 44 7.05 -8.64 0.33
CA ASN A 44 7.53 -9.87 -0.30
C ASN A 44 6.43 -10.87 -0.64
N ASN A 45 5.23 -10.68 -0.13
CA ASN A 45 4.04 -11.46 -0.49
C ASN A 45 3.19 -10.77 -1.58
N HIS A 46 3.63 -9.64 -2.11
CA HIS A 46 2.98 -8.92 -3.21
C HIS A 46 1.50 -8.66 -2.96
N ARG A 47 1.19 -8.20 -1.75
CA ARG A 47 -0.19 -7.95 -1.30
C ARG A 47 -0.26 -6.81 -0.28
N VAL A 48 -1.46 -6.27 -0.10
CA VAL A 48 -1.82 -5.44 1.05
C VAL A 48 -2.83 -6.20 1.88
N MET A 49 -2.56 -6.29 3.18
CA MET A 49 -3.41 -6.97 4.17
C MET A 49 -4.10 -5.96 5.08
N LYS A 50 -5.27 -6.33 5.57
CA LYS A 50 -6.01 -5.57 6.59
C LYS A 50 -6.29 -6.45 7.79
N TRP A 51 -5.94 -5.96 8.98
CA TRP A 51 -6.38 -6.52 10.26
C TRP A 51 -7.44 -5.61 10.85
N ASN A 52 -8.63 -6.15 11.11
CA ASN A 52 -9.61 -5.45 11.92
C ASN A 52 -9.08 -5.32 13.36
N LYS A 53 -9.47 -4.27 14.05
CA LYS A 53 -9.06 -4.04 15.43
C LYS A 53 -9.25 -5.30 16.29
N GLY A 54 -8.17 -5.79 16.89
CA GLY A 54 -8.16 -6.97 17.77
C GLY A 54 -8.22 -8.32 17.06
N ALA A 55 -8.24 -8.36 15.71
CA ALA A 55 -8.26 -9.61 14.98
C ALA A 55 -6.91 -10.34 15.06
N LYS A 56 -6.96 -11.67 15.11
CA LYS A 56 -5.77 -12.53 15.15
C LYS A 56 -5.20 -12.84 13.77
N GLU A 57 -6.01 -12.69 12.74
CA GLU A 57 -5.60 -12.82 11.35
C GLU A 57 -6.14 -11.68 10.51
N GLY A 58 -5.47 -11.40 9.41
CA GLY A 58 -5.90 -10.41 8.44
C GLY A 58 -6.57 -11.03 7.23
N PHE A 59 -6.89 -10.19 6.27
CA PHE A 59 -7.38 -10.60 4.96
C PHE A 59 -6.78 -9.70 3.87
N VAL A 60 -6.66 -10.24 2.67
CA VAL A 60 -6.11 -9.53 1.51
C VAL A 60 -7.09 -8.47 1.04
N VAL A 61 -6.63 -7.21 0.89
CA VAL A 61 -7.42 -6.10 0.33
C VAL A 61 -6.94 -5.65 -1.04
N ALA A 62 -5.72 -6.02 -1.43
CA ALA A 62 -5.16 -5.75 -2.76
C ALA A 62 -4.05 -6.73 -3.07
N GLY A 63 -3.90 -7.13 -4.34
CA GLY A 63 -2.89 -8.09 -4.77
C GLY A 63 -3.15 -9.49 -4.23
N GLY A 64 -2.07 -10.20 -3.88
CA GLY A 64 -2.17 -11.57 -3.38
C GLY A 64 -2.48 -12.61 -4.46
N GLN A 65 -2.34 -12.25 -5.73
CA GLN A 65 -2.55 -13.12 -6.90
C GLN A 65 -1.23 -13.48 -7.58
N GLY A 66 -0.18 -13.62 -6.77
CA GLY A 66 1.18 -13.77 -7.27
C GLY A 66 1.81 -12.44 -7.67
N GLN A 67 3.11 -12.45 -7.87
CA GLN A 67 3.86 -11.31 -8.38
C GLN A 67 3.50 -11.06 -9.84
N GLY A 68 3.16 -9.83 -10.20
CA GLY A 68 2.88 -9.49 -11.58
C GLY A 68 2.32 -8.08 -11.76
N ASN A 69 1.99 -7.74 -13.01
CA ASN A 69 1.53 -6.41 -13.41
C ASN A 69 0.07 -6.36 -13.87
N ALA A 70 -0.68 -7.44 -13.75
CA ALA A 70 -2.11 -7.41 -14.00
C ALA A 70 -2.84 -6.47 -13.03
N LEU A 71 -4.05 -6.04 -13.33
CA LEU A 71 -4.83 -5.15 -12.45
C LEU A 71 -5.25 -5.82 -11.14
N THR A 72 -5.17 -7.15 -11.07
CA THR A 72 -5.40 -7.96 -9.87
C THR A 72 -4.13 -8.20 -9.06
N GLN A 73 -2.97 -7.82 -9.58
CA GLN A 73 -1.66 -8.15 -9.02
C GLN A 73 -0.90 -6.92 -8.53
N LEU A 74 0.03 -7.15 -7.61
CA LEU A 74 1.05 -6.21 -7.15
C LEU A 74 2.44 -6.84 -7.30
N TYR A 75 3.45 -5.99 -7.28
CA TYR A 75 4.84 -6.39 -7.22
C TYR A 75 5.61 -5.51 -6.24
N CYS A 76 5.97 -6.06 -5.09
CA CYS A 76 6.64 -5.35 -3.99
C CYS A 76 5.94 -4.02 -3.64
N PRO A 77 4.68 -4.06 -3.14
CA PRO A 77 3.97 -2.86 -2.75
C PRO A 77 4.68 -2.15 -1.59
N ASN A 78 4.71 -0.84 -1.65
CA ASN A 78 5.30 0.05 -0.66
C ASN A 78 4.24 0.92 0.00
N GLY A 79 4.33 2.25 -0.11
CA GLY A 79 3.44 3.20 0.53
C GLY A 79 1.98 2.94 0.24
N ILE A 80 1.15 3.07 1.27
CA ILE A 80 -0.30 2.91 1.20
C ILE A 80 -1.01 4.08 1.88
N PHE A 81 -2.20 4.37 1.41
CA PHE A 81 -3.08 5.36 2.00
C PHE A 81 -4.54 4.90 1.82
N VAL A 82 -5.36 5.10 2.83
CA VAL A 82 -6.79 4.81 2.77
C VAL A 82 -7.55 6.11 3.03
N ASP A 83 -8.42 6.52 2.10
CA ASP A 83 -9.21 7.72 2.25
C ASP A 83 -10.46 7.49 3.12
N THR A 84 -11.23 8.55 3.35
CA THR A 84 -12.45 8.49 4.19
C THR A 84 -13.58 7.66 3.57
N LEU A 85 -13.53 7.39 2.26
CA LEU A 85 -14.47 6.50 1.56
C LEU A 85 -14.03 5.04 1.57
N GLY A 86 -12.87 4.75 2.17
CA GLY A 86 -12.29 3.41 2.18
C GLY A 86 -11.56 3.04 0.89
N THR A 87 -11.26 4.01 0.03
CA THR A 87 -10.43 3.79 -1.17
C THR A 87 -8.99 3.58 -0.76
N LEU A 88 -8.41 2.48 -1.19
CA LEU A 88 -7.01 2.13 -0.95
C LEU A 88 -6.14 2.57 -2.12
N TYR A 89 -5.09 3.31 -1.83
CA TYR A 89 -4.04 3.71 -2.77
C TYR A 89 -2.76 2.98 -2.43
N VAL A 90 -2.09 2.43 -3.44
CA VAL A 90 -0.88 1.60 -3.26
C VAL A 90 0.21 2.04 -4.23
N ALA A 91 1.38 2.37 -3.69
CA ALA A 91 2.60 2.48 -4.49
C ALA A 91 3.07 1.07 -4.84
N ASP A 92 2.80 0.65 -6.05
CA ASP A 92 3.16 -0.67 -6.58
C ASP A 92 4.60 -0.61 -7.13
N GLY A 93 5.55 -0.69 -6.20
CA GLY A 93 6.96 -0.35 -6.44
C GLY A 93 7.58 -1.09 -7.60
N GLY A 94 7.47 -2.40 -7.65
CA GLY A 94 8.06 -3.23 -8.70
C GLY A 94 7.43 -3.03 -10.08
N ASN A 95 6.21 -2.49 -10.15
CA ASN A 95 5.52 -2.17 -11.39
C ASN A 95 5.58 -0.68 -11.77
N ASN A 96 6.31 0.13 -11.02
CA ASN A 96 6.52 1.55 -11.32
C ASN A 96 5.23 2.34 -11.53
N ARG A 97 4.23 2.09 -10.67
CA ARG A 97 2.89 2.67 -10.76
C ARG A 97 2.28 2.93 -9.39
N VAL A 98 1.25 3.76 -9.36
CA VAL A 98 0.33 3.85 -8.22
C VAL A 98 -1.02 3.32 -8.65
N MET A 99 -1.58 2.43 -7.83
CA MET A 99 -2.86 1.77 -8.05
C MET A 99 -3.89 2.25 -7.03
N ARG A 100 -5.16 2.13 -7.38
CA ARG A 100 -6.30 2.45 -6.53
C ARG A 100 -7.32 1.30 -6.54
N TRP A 101 -7.73 0.86 -5.34
CA TRP A 101 -8.85 -0.07 -5.14
C TRP A 101 -10.01 0.66 -4.47
N THR A 102 -11.17 0.66 -5.10
CA THR A 102 -12.39 1.24 -4.55
C THR A 102 -13.23 0.19 -3.84
N GLN A 103 -14.17 0.64 -2.99
CA GLN A 103 -15.12 -0.26 -2.35
C GLN A 103 -16.10 -0.92 -3.35
N ARG A 104 -16.24 -0.36 -4.54
CA ARG A 104 -17.10 -0.89 -5.61
C ARG A 104 -16.44 -2.04 -6.38
N ASP A 105 -15.14 -1.96 -6.57
CA ASP A 105 -14.37 -3.01 -7.22
C ASP A 105 -13.19 -3.41 -6.33
N LYS A 106 -13.40 -4.51 -5.60
CA LYS A 106 -12.40 -5.07 -4.69
C LYS A 106 -11.52 -6.12 -5.36
N LYS A 107 -11.89 -6.57 -6.56
CA LYS A 107 -11.17 -7.64 -7.26
C LYS A 107 -9.96 -7.13 -8.02
N GLN A 108 -10.04 -5.93 -8.57
CA GLN A 108 -8.96 -5.33 -9.33
C GLN A 108 -8.80 -3.85 -9.00
N GLY A 109 -7.59 -3.36 -9.21
CA GLY A 109 -7.28 -1.95 -9.08
C GLY A 109 -7.34 -1.22 -10.41
N THR A 110 -7.17 0.09 -10.32
CA THR A 110 -7.01 1.00 -11.46
C THR A 110 -5.65 1.67 -11.35
N VAL A 111 -4.90 1.74 -12.43
CA VAL A 111 -3.67 2.54 -12.49
C VAL A 111 -4.06 4.02 -12.53
N ILE A 112 -3.54 4.81 -11.59
CA ILE A 112 -3.82 6.26 -11.53
C ILE A 112 -2.61 7.11 -11.93
N VAL A 113 -1.41 6.63 -11.70
CA VAL A 113 -0.16 7.27 -12.15
C VAL A 113 0.88 6.22 -12.49
N GLY A 114 1.78 6.53 -13.42
CA GLY A 114 2.81 5.59 -13.86
C GLY A 114 2.23 4.44 -14.67
N GLY A 115 2.84 3.26 -14.50
CA GLY A 115 2.44 2.06 -15.23
C GLY A 115 2.87 2.05 -16.69
N ASN A 116 3.53 3.10 -17.13
CA ASN A 116 4.26 3.17 -18.37
C ASN A 116 5.64 2.49 -18.18
N VAL A 117 6.48 2.53 -19.17
CA VAL A 117 7.86 2.09 -19.00
C VAL A 117 8.52 2.90 -17.88
N ARG A 118 9.29 2.22 -17.02
CA ARG A 118 10.11 2.86 -16.00
C ARG A 118 10.93 4.00 -16.60
N GLY A 119 10.95 5.16 -15.97
CA GLY A 119 11.70 6.29 -16.50
C GLY A 119 11.60 7.54 -15.65
N GLU A 120 12.17 8.62 -16.16
CA GLU A 120 12.29 9.93 -15.52
C GLU A 120 11.28 10.97 -16.05
N GLY A 121 10.47 10.60 -17.04
CA GLY A 121 9.44 11.48 -17.59
C GLY A 121 8.44 11.96 -16.55
N ALA A 122 7.70 13.01 -16.84
CA ALA A 122 6.70 13.57 -15.93
C ALA A 122 5.53 12.61 -15.63
N ASN A 123 5.30 11.64 -16.52
CA ASN A 123 4.28 10.58 -16.39
C ASN A 123 4.89 9.22 -16.06
N GLN A 124 6.15 9.17 -15.70
CA GLN A 124 6.87 7.93 -15.36
C GLN A 124 7.30 7.93 -13.90
N LEU A 125 7.45 6.73 -13.36
CA LEU A 125 7.98 6.47 -12.04
C LEU A 125 9.08 5.41 -12.11
N SER A 126 9.92 5.37 -11.09
CA SER A 126 10.89 4.29 -10.89
C SER A 126 10.92 3.89 -9.42
N TYR A 127 10.31 2.75 -9.11
CA TYR A 127 10.15 2.20 -7.78
C TYR A 127 9.53 3.21 -6.79
N PRO A 128 8.26 3.60 -6.99
CA PRO A 128 7.59 4.50 -6.06
C PRO A 128 7.48 3.90 -4.67
N ALA A 129 7.72 4.72 -3.66
CA ALA A 129 7.75 4.31 -2.26
C ALA A 129 6.65 4.98 -1.44
N GLY A 130 6.85 6.20 -0.97
CA GLY A 130 5.90 6.90 -0.12
C GLY A 130 4.74 7.54 -0.89
N LEU A 131 3.57 7.59 -0.27
CA LEU A 131 2.38 8.30 -0.77
C LEU A 131 1.89 9.27 0.28
N SER A 132 1.40 10.42 -0.16
CA SER A 132 0.68 11.37 0.68
C SER A 132 -0.31 12.18 -0.15
N PHE A 133 -1.34 12.71 0.49
CA PHE A 133 -2.30 13.61 -0.14
C PHE A 133 -2.28 14.97 0.55
N ASP A 134 -2.41 16.05 -0.21
CA ASP A 134 -2.69 17.36 0.36
C ASP A 134 -4.21 17.54 0.60
N ARG A 135 -4.57 18.69 1.19
CA ARG A 135 -5.99 18.99 1.49
C ARG A 135 -6.84 19.21 0.25
N GLU A 136 -6.22 19.45 -0.90
CA GLU A 136 -6.87 19.67 -2.19
C GLU A 136 -7.07 18.36 -2.96
N GLY A 137 -6.57 17.23 -2.41
CA GLY A 137 -6.67 15.91 -3.02
C GLY A 137 -5.58 15.59 -4.05
N ASN A 138 -4.53 16.39 -4.14
CA ASN A 138 -3.39 16.07 -4.98
C ASN A 138 -2.56 14.96 -4.34
N LEU A 139 -2.14 14.01 -5.16
CA LEU A 139 -1.28 12.90 -4.75
C LEU A 139 0.20 13.29 -4.88
N TYR A 140 0.94 13.05 -3.81
CA TYR A 140 2.40 13.16 -3.79
C TYR A 140 3.01 11.77 -3.74
N VAL A 141 3.97 11.51 -4.60
CA VAL A 141 4.64 10.21 -4.74
C VAL A 141 6.14 10.38 -4.57
N GLY A 142 6.69 9.65 -3.62
CA GLY A 142 8.15 9.48 -3.52
C GLY A 142 8.65 8.56 -4.62
N ASP A 143 9.20 9.14 -5.66
CA ASP A 143 9.73 8.44 -6.84
C ASP A 143 11.19 8.05 -6.57
N GLN A 144 11.34 6.96 -5.81
CA GLN A 144 12.54 6.65 -5.05
C GLN A 144 13.80 6.54 -5.92
N ASN A 145 13.76 5.76 -6.99
CA ASN A 145 14.93 5.55 -7.84
C ASN A 145 15.24 6.72 -8.77
N ASN A 146 14.33 7.70 -8.88
CA ASN A 146 14.56 8.95 -9.59
C ASN A 146 14.95 10.12 -8.66
N HIS A 147 15.11 9.84 -7.35
CA HIS A 147 15.56 10.83 -6.36
C HIS A 147 14.71 12.10 -6.34
N ARG A 148 13.36 11.93 -6.45
CA ARG A 148 12.43 13.06 -6.53
C ARG A 148 11.09 12.76 -5.86
N VAL A 149 10.33 13.80 -5.61
CA VAL A 149 8.91 13.74 -5.25
C VAL A 149 8.10 14.38 -6.35
N GLN A 150 7.10 13.69 -6.85
CA GLN A 150 6.18 14.21 -7.85
C GLN A 150 4.79 14.43 -7.26
N ARG A 151 4.14 15.51 -7.68
CA ARG A 151 2.74 15.80 -7.37
C ARG A 151 1.87 15.55 -8.61
N PHE A 152 0.77 14.86 -8.41
CA PHE A 152 -0.23 14.59 -9.45
C PHE A 152 -1.61 15.10 -9.01
N SER A 153 -2.29 15.80 -9.90
CA SER A 153 -3.73 16.05 -9.76
C SER A 153 -4.45 14.80 -10.27
N ILE A 154 -5.15 14.13 -9.37
CA ILE A 154 -5.91 12.91 -9.67
C ILE A 154 -7.38 13.18 -9.41
N GLU A 155 -8.15 13.47 -10.44
CA GLU A 155 -9.60 13.58 -10.38
C GLU A 155 -10.29 12.29 -10.85
#